data_7545644fdd21915354d826a7f92f0c22
#
_entry.id   7545644fdd21915354d826a7f92f0c22
#
_cell.length_a   1.000
_cell.length_b   1.000
_cell.length_c   1.000
_cell.angle_alpha   90.00
_cell.angle_beta   90.00
_cell.angle_gamma   90.00
#
_symmetry.space_group_name_H-M   'P 1'
#
loop_
_entity.id
_entity.type
_entity.pdbx_description
1 polymer ?
#
loop_
_entity_poly.entity_id
_entity_poly.type
_entity_poly.pdbx_seq_one_letter_code
_entity_poly.pdbx_strand_id
1 'polypeptide(L)'
;MDKPEFARYYRYDEMTALLQAYEREFAGLAALESIGKSYEGRDIWALTITNGATGAALEKPGFYVDGNIHGSEVTASVTALYFAW
;
A
#
# COMPACT_ATOMS: atom_id res chain seq x y z
N MET A 1 -7.27 6.15 -13.00
CA MET A 1 -7.83 4.80 -12.77
C MET A 1 -9.18 4.92 -12.09
N ASP A 2 -10.01 3.92 -12.27
CA ASP A 2 -11.29 3.87 -11.60
C ASP A 2 -11.11 3.58 -10.11
N LYS A 3 -12.07 4.06 -9.30
CA LYS A 3 -12.06 3.80 -7.87
C LYS A 3 -12.11 2.28 -7.62
N PRO A 4 -11.18 1.74 -6.83
CA PRO A 4 -11.22 0.31 -6.48
C PRO A 4 -12.47 -0.06 -5.69
N GLU A 5 -12.83 -1.34 -5.74
CA GLU A 5 -13.90 -1.87 -4.91
C GLU A 5 -13.39 -2.13 -3.50
N PHE A 6 -13.96 -1.46 -2.51
CA PHE A 6 -13.54 -1.58 -1.12
C PHE A 6 -14.55 -2.33 -0.24
N ALA A 7 -15.65 -2.80 -0.80
CA ALA A 7 -16.67 -3.54 -0.05
C ALA A 7 -16.45 -5.06 -0.10
N ARG A 8 -15.19 -5.48 -0.15
CA ARG A 8 -14.80 -6.88 -0.16
C ARG A 8 -13.41 -7.06 0.45
N TYR A 9 -13.07 -8.29 0.79
CA TYR A 9 -11.71 -8.62 1.21
C TYR A 9 -10.83 -8.89 -0.01
N TYR A 10 -9.54 -8.59 0.14
CA TYR A 10 -8.54 -8.78 -0.90
C TYR A 10 -7.63 -9.93 -0.54
N ARG A 11 -7.34 -10.80 -1.51
CA ARG A 11 -6.26 -11.77 -1.40
C ARG A 11 -4.93 -11.07 -1.61
N TYR A 12 -3.84 -11.72 -1.23
CA TYR A 12 -2.51 -11.13 -1.34
C TYR A 12 -2.18 -10.70 -2.78
N ASP A 13 -2.46 -11.55 -3.77
CA ASP A 13 -2.20 -11.25 -5.17
C ASP A 13 -3.05 -10.08 -5.67
N GLU A 14 -4.29 -10.00 -5.23
CA GLU A 14 -5.20 -8.89 -5.56
C GLU A 14 -4.74 -7.59 -4.93
N MET A 15 -4.32 -7.64 -3.66
CA MET A 15 -3.75 -6.49 -2.96
C MET A 15 -2.47 -6.01 -3.64
N THR A 16 -1.59 -6.93 -4.00
CA THR A 16 -0.35 -6.62 -4.71
C THR A 16 -0.65 -5.93 -6.04
N ALA A 17 -1.60 -6.46 -6.81
CA ALA A 17 -1.98 -5.85 -8.08
C ALA A 17 -2.52 -4.43 -7.90
N LEU A 18 -3.30 -4.18 -6.86
CA LEU A 18 -3.83 -2.85 -6.57
C LEU A 18 -2.72 -1.87 -6.15
N LEU A 19 -1.80 -2.31 -5.32
CA LEU A 19 -0.65 -1.49 -4.92
C LEU A 19 0.22 -1.13 -6.13
N GLN A 20 0.45 -2.09 -7.02
CA GLN A 20 1.18 -1.84 -8.26
C GLN A 20 0.43 -0.86 -9.18
N ALA A 21 -0.90 -0.94 -9.19
CA ALA A 21 -1.72 0.01 -9.94
C ALA A 21 -1.60 1.43 -9.35
N TYR A 22 -1.61 1.56 -8.04
CA TYR A 22 -1.38 2.86 -7.41
C TYR A 22 -0.04 3.46 -7.83
N GLU A 23 1.02 2.68 -7.78
CA GLU A 23 2.34 3.17 -8.18
C GLU A 23 2.36 3.63 -9.64
N ARG A 24 1.77 2.84 -10.52
CA ARG A 24 1.75 3.11 -11.96
C ARG A 24 0.89 4.33 -12.30
N GLU A 25 -0.31 4.40 -11.72
CA GLU A 25 -1.28 5.45 -12.05
C GLU A 25 -0.97 6.78 -11.39
N PHE A 26 -0.31 6.75 -10.23
CA PHE A 26 0.03 7.95 -9.49
C PHE A 26 1.54 8.13 -9.40
N ALA A 27 2.22 7.96 -10.54
CA ALA A 27 3.66 8.16 -10.64
C ALA A 27 4.04 9.57 -10.17
N GLY A 28 5.08 9.66 -9.34
CA GLY A 28 5.49 10.92 -8.72
C GLY A 28 4.81 11.21 -7.38
N LEU A 29 3.75 10.46 -7.03
CA LEU A 29 3.07 10.56 -5.74
C LEU A 29 3.16 9.27 -4.93
N ALA A 30 3.19 8.11 -5.60
CA ALA A 30 3.18 6.81 -4.94
C ALA A 30 4.36 5.96 -5.42
N ALA A 31 5.06 5.35 -4.48
CA ALA A 31 6.17 4.44 -4.76
C ALA A 31 6.01 3.19 -3.89
N LEU A 32 6.12 2.02 -4.53
CA LEU A 32 5.98 0.72 -3.88
C LEU A 32 7.33 0.05 -3.72
N GLU A 33 7.58 -0.50 -2.52
CA GLU A 33 8.79 -1.29 -2.29
C GLU A 33 8.49 -2.47 -1.38
N SER A 34 9.31 -3.52 -1.49
CA SER A 34 9.30 -4.63 -0.55
C SER A 34 10.25 -4.29 0.59
N ILE A 35 9.74 -4.33 1.83
CA ILE A 35 10.56 -4.10 3.01
C ILE A 35 11.03 -5.40 3.66
N GLY A 36 10.74 -6.52 3.04
CA GLY A 36 11.15 -7.83 3.51
C GLY A 36 10.28 -8.94 2.96
N LYS A 37 10.49 -10.14 3.48
CA LYS A 37 9.73 -11.33 3.09
C LYS A 37 8.99 -11.90 4.29
N SER A 38 7.79 -12.41 4.06
CA SER A 38 7.05 -13.17 5.06
C SER A 38 7.67 -14.56 5.23
N TYR A 39 7.17 -15.30 6.22
CA TYR A 39 7.60 -16.68 6.44
C TYR A 39 7.44 -17.55 5.18
N GLU A 40 6.38 -17.33 4.40
CA GLU A 40 6.12 -18.06 3.16
C GLU A 40 6.82 -17.43 1.93
N GLY A 41 7.66 -16.44 2.12
CA GLY A 41 8.45 -15.83 1.05
C GLY A 41 7.72 -14.78 0.23
N ARG A 42 6.56 -14.29 0.69
CA ARG A 42 5.84 -13.20 0.03
C ARG A 42 6.44 -11.86 0.45
N ASP A 43 6.47 -10.91 -0.49
CA ASP A 43 6.92 -9.56 -0.18
C ASP A 43 6.00 -8.88 0.85
N ILE A 44 6.61 -8.19 1.79
CA ILE A 44 5.89 -7.28 2.69
C ILE A 44 5.97 -5.92 2.04
N TRP A 45 4.85 -5.43 1.54
CA TRP A 45 4.79 -4.22 0.74
C TRP A 45 4.70 -2.97 1.60
N ALA A 46 5.43 -1.93 1.19
CA ALA A 46 5.29 -0.58 1.73
C ALA A 46 5.01 0.38 0.58
N LEU A 47 3.94 1.14 0.69
CA LEU A 47 3.56 2.19 -0.25
C LEU A 47 3.87 3.53 0.38
N THR A 48 4.77 4.29 -0.24
CA THR A 48 5.10 5.64 0.20
C THR A 48 4.34 6.63 -0.67
N ILE A 49 3.58 7.51 -0.04
CA ILE A 49 2.78 8.53 -0.73
C ILE A 49 3.29 9.90 -0.33
N THR A 50 3.87 10.61 -1.28
CA THR A 50 4.37 11.96 -1.09
C THR A 50 4.56 12.64 -2.43
N ASN A 51 4.43 13.96 -2.46
CA ASN A 51 4.77 14.72 -3.66
C ASN A 51 6.29 14.92 -3.72
N GLY A 52 6.97 14.20 -4.61
CA GLY A 52 8.43 14.29 -4.77
C GLY A 52 8.92 15.68 -5.19
N ALA A 53 8.05 16.49 -5.80
CA ALA A 53 8.41 17.85 -6.21
C ALA A 53 8.56 18.81 -5.02
N THR A 54 8.06 18.46 -3.83
CA THR A 54 8.14 19.31 -2.63
C THR A 54 9.21 18.82 -1.64
N GLY A 55 10.09 17.91 -2.06
CA GLY A 55 11.19 17.41 -1.26
C GLY A 55 11.16 15.89 -1.06
N ALA A 56 12.23 15.34 -0.53
CA ALA A 56 12.35 13.91 -0.27
C ALA A 56 11.44 13.48 0.88
N ALA A 57 10.91 12.26 0.79
CA ALA A 57 10.02 11.70 1.81
C ALA A 57 10.67 11.70 3.20
N LEU A 58 11.95 11.35 3.30
CA LEU A 58 12.68 11.27 4.57
C LEU A 58 12.91 12.63 5.23
N GLU A 59 12.70 13.72 4.51
CA GLU A 59 12.84 15.09 5.02
C GLU A 59 11.51 15.67 5.52
N LYS A 60 10.44 14.91 5.45
CA LYS A 60 9.08 15.32 5.82
C LYS A 60 8.58 14.57 7.04
N PRO A 61 7.68 15.18 7.84
CA PRO A 61 6.95 14.44 8.86
C PRO A 61 6.22 13.26 8.26
N GLY A 62 6.20 12.12 8.98
CA GLY A 62 5.56 10.91 8.50
C GLY A 62 4.23 10.63 9.17
N PHE A 63 3.31 10.02 8.42
CA PHE A 63 2.09 9.42 8.95
C PHE A 63 2.09 7.94 8.55
N TYR A 64 2.05 7.04 9.53
CA TYR A 64 2.20 5.61 9.32
C TYR A 64 0.88 4.90 9.50
N VAL A 65 0.53 4.05 8.54
CA VAL A 65 -0.65 3.18 8.60
C VAL A 65 -0.24 1.76 8.20
N ASP A 66 -0.60 0.78 9.00
CA ASP A 66 -0.45 -0.61 8.61
C ASP A 66 -1.75 -1.37 8.82
N GLY A 67 -1.81 -2.57 8.27
CA GLY A 67 -2.96 -3.44 8.43
C GLY A 67 -2.57 -4.90 8.29
N ASN A 68 -3.39 -5.74 8.89
CA ASN A 68 -3.28 -7.19 8.77
C ASN A 68 -2.01 -7.78 9.41
N ILE A 69 -1.53 -7.15 10.48
CA ILE A 69 -0.40 -7.71 11.25
C ILE A 69 -0.77 -9.09 11.81
N HIS A 70 -2.05 -9.29 12.16
CA HIS A 70 -2.58 -10.62 12.46
C HIS A 70 -3.41 -11.08 11.25
N GLY A 71 -3.16 -12.30 10.78
CA GLY A 71 -3.77 -12.83 9.56
C GLY A 71 -5.29 -12.92 9.56
N SER A 72 -5.91 -12.97 10.74
CA SER A 72 -7.37 -13.05 10.88
C SER A 72 -8.07 -11.69 10.69
N GLU A 73 -7.32 -10.58 10.69
CA GLU A 73 -7.86 -9.22 10.63
C GLU A 73 -7.99 -8.74 9.19
N VAL A 74 -8.75 -9.49 8.38
CA VAL A 74 -8.79 -9.31 6.92
C VAL A 74 -9.36 -7.97 6.48
N THR A 75 -10.16 -7.30 7.31
CA THR A 75 -10.68 -5.96 7.03
C THR A 75 -9.58 -4.90 7.05
N ALA A 76 -8.50 -5.13 7.80
CA ALA A 76 -7.45 -4.15 7.97
C ALA A 76 -6.69 -3.84 6.68
N SER A 77 -6.44 -4.85 5.85
CA SER A 77 -5.79 -4.65 4.55
C SER A 77 -6.63 -3.74 3.66
N VAL A 78 -7.93 -4.02 3.56
CA VAL A 78 -8.86 -3.22 2.74
C VAL A 78 -8.95 -1.78 3.27
N THR A 79 -8.97 -1.63 4.59
CA THR A 79 -8.99 -0.31 5.23
C THR A 79 -7.73 0.50 4.88
N ALA A 80 -6.56 -0.12 4.94
CA ALA A 80 -5.31 0.53 4.57
C ALA A 80 -5.30 0.93 3.08
N LEU A 81 -5.78 0.06 2.21
CA LEU A 81 -5.90 0.34 0.77
C LEU A 81 -6.87 1.50 0.50
N TYR A 82 -7.98 1.53 1.22
CA TYR A 82 -8.96 2.62 1.12
C TYR A 82 -8.36 3.94 1.62
N PHE A 83 -7.63 3.91 2.72
CA PHE A 83 -6.96 5.08 3.27
C PHE A 83 -5.96 5.66 2.27
N ALA A 84 -5.24 4.80 1.53
CA ALA A 84 -4.27 5.22 0.53
C ALA A 84 -4.92 5.85 -0.71
N TRP A 85 -6.16 5.43 -1.06
CA TRP A 85 -6.89 5.95 -2.21
C TRP A 85 -7.25 7.41 -2.06
#